data_c6f9bc38171ae61af84a27884ac0759f
#
_entry.id   c6f9bc38171ae61af84a27884ac0759f
#
_cell.length_a   1.000
_cell.length_b   1.000
_cell.length_c   1.000
_cell.angle_alpha   90.00
_cell.angle_beta   90.00
_cell.angle_gamma   90.00
#
_symmetry.space_group_name_H-M   'P 1'
#
loop_
_entity.id
_entity.type
_entity.pdbx_description
1 polymer ?
#
loop_
_entity_poly.entity_id
_entity_poly.type
_entity_poly.pdbx_seq_one_letter_code
_entity_poly.pdbx_strand_id
1 'polypeptide(L)'
;MQTKRENQPTFFDLAVQQRGSVNRVLETIAREVDFSEAETRVTATYRQGGRPACRAGVLLRVMILQHLYGLSDPQAEEQLQDRLSFQKFVQLDTHEAVPDETTICRFRQRLIACGLHEALLGLLNTQLEARGFIVKRVTLVDATLVESSRKRPDAQAAREGRAPDADASYTRKYNQSFYGYKAHVSSDGEHQLIRAAAISTASQYDGEVLAHIAPADSEVIYADKACDTKANQAWLRAHGIRNGILKKEAHHIRLTAADVAQNQKKSLVRRQIERIFAHLKKWQHYRRVRYLGLAKNQLELTLKAVAYNLKRLAGILEMRRA
;
A
#
# COMPACT_ATOMS: atom_id res chain seq x y z
N MET A 1 -29.32 5.27 7.87
CA MET A 1 -29.14 5.54 9.31
C MET A 1 -28.34 4.39 9.89
N GLN A 2 -27.07 4.60 10.21
CA GLN A 2 -26.35 3.67 11.08
C GLN A 2 -26.92 3.92 12.47
N THR A 3 -27.89 3.17 12.88
CA THR A 3 -28.27 3.17 14.28
C THR A 3 -27.16 2.47 15.03
N LYS A 4 -26.26 3.28 15.60
CA LYS A 4 -25.52 2.90 16.78
C LYS A 4 -26.62 2.59 17.84
N ARG A 5 -27.06 1.36 17.93
CA ARG A 5 -27.61 0.89 19.19
C ARG A 5 -26.39 0.87 20.11
N GLU A 6 -26.32 1.81 21.01
CA GLU A 6 -25.48 1.72 22.20
C GLU A 6 -26.00 0.52 23.02
N ASN A 7 -25.68 -0.67 22.57
CA ASN A 7 -25.91 -1.84 23.39
C ASN A 7 -24.85 -1.77 24.47
N GLN A 8 -25.28 -1.74 25.71
CA GLN A 8 -24.38 -1.93 26.84
C GLN A 8 -23.62 -3.25 26.62
N PRO A 9 -22.29 -3.26 26.78
CA PRO A 9 -21.52 -4.47 26.58
C PRO A 9 -22.03 -5.57 27.53
N THR A 10 -22.23 -6.75 27.01
CA THR A 10 -22.64 -7.91 27.81
C THR A 10 -21.49 -8.32 28.72
N PHE A 11 -21.78 -9.08 29.79
CA PHE A 11 -20.74 -9.64 30.66
C PHE A 11 -19.71 -10.46 29.84
N PHE A 12 -20.15 -11.12 28.79
CA PHE A 12 -19.28 -11.87 27.88
C PHE A 12 -18.37 -10.93 27.07
N ASP A 13 -18.87 -9.82 26.58
CA ASP A 13 -18.05 -8.80 25.89
C ASP A 13 -16.95 -8.25 26.80
N LEU A 14 -17.30 -7.96 28.06
CA LEU A 14 -16.31 -7.52 29.07
C LEU A 14 -15.25 -8.60 29.35
N ALA A 15 -15.67 -9.85 29.48
CA ALA A 15 -14.76 -10.97 29.71
C ALA A 15 -13.82 -11.20 28.50
N VAL A 16 -14.32 -11.07 27.27
CA VAL A 16 -13.51 -11.15 26.04
C VAL A 16 -12.55 -9.97 25.93
N GLN A 17 -12.99 -8.76 26.28
CA GLN A 17 -12.13 -7.57 26.29
C GLN A 17 -11.00 -7.67 27.32
N GLN A 18 -11.26 -8.27 28.47
CA GLN A 18 -10.26 -8.46 29.55
C GLN A 18 -9.23 -9.55 29.21
N ARG A 19 -9.56 -10.52 28.36
CA ARG A 19 -8.58 -11.50 27.89
C ARG A 19 -7.53 -10.81 27.04
N GLY A 20 -6.27 -10.80 27.52
CA GLY A 20 -5.14 -10.32 26.72
C GLY A 20 -5.10 -11.06 25.38
N SER A 21 -4.90 -10.34 24.29
CA SER A 21 -4.72 -10.97 22.98
C SER A 21 -3.30 -11.54 22.90
N VAL A 22 -3.17 -12.75 22.39
CA VAL A 22 -1.87 -13.34 22.07
C VAL A 22 -1.20 -12.62 20.89
N ASN A 23 -1.99 -11.82 20.13
CA ASN A 23 -1.51 -11.15 18.93
C ASN A 23 -1.04 -9.71 19.23
N ARG A 24 0.20 -9.60 19.72
CA ARG A 24 0.83 -8.32 20.09
C ARG A 24 0.84 -7.29 18.97
N VAL A 25 1.00 -7.74 17.73
CA VAL A 25 1.02 -6.82 16.55
C VAL A 25 -0.32 -6.13 16.38
N LEU A 26 -1.43 -6.88 16.40
CA LEU A 26 -2.78 -6.31 16.28
C LEU A 26 -3.14 -5.40 17.45
N GLU A 27 -2.76 -5.76 18.67
CA GLU A 27 -2.96 -4.90 19.86
C GLU A 27 -2.17 -3.60 19.74
N THR A 28 -0.92 -3.68 19.31
CA THR A 28 -0.10 -2.48 19.10
C THR A 28 -0.72 -1.58 18.05
N ILE A 29 -1.14 -2.11 16.89
CA ILE A 29 -1.80 -1.33 15.85
C ILE A 29 -3.10 -0.69 16.37
N ALA A 30 -3.95 -1.45 17.08
CA ALA A 30 -5.23 -0.96 17.58
C ALA A 30 -5.06 0.17 18.62
N ARG A 31 -3.98 0.14 19.41
CA ARG A 31 -3.66 1.17 20.40
C ARG A 31 -3.02 2.41 19.78
N GLU A 32 -2.17 2.23 18.80
CA GLU A 32 -1.28 3.28 18.31
C GLU A 32 -1.85 4.04 17.09
N VAL A 33 -2.84 3.49 16.40
CA VAL A 33 -3.37 4.07 15.17
C VAL A 33 -4.85 4.40 15.31
N ASP A 34 -5.17 5.66 15.03
CA ASP A 34 -6.56 6.13 14.98
C ASP A 34 -7.12 5.97 13.55
N PHE A 35 -8.21 5.22 13.44
CA PHE A 35 -8.92 5.00 12.18
C PHE A 35 -10.15 5.90 12.02
N SER A 36 -10.47 6.74 13.00
CA SER A 36 -11.72 7.51 13.08
C SER A 36 -11.94 8.42 11.88
N GLU A 37 -10.90 9.11 11.40
CA GLU A 37 -11.00 9.96 10.21
C GLU A 37 -11.31 9.17 8.95
N ALA A 38 -10.63 8.04 8.74
CA ALA A 38 -10.89 7.15 7.61
C ALA A 38 -12.31 6.57 7.68
N GLU A 39 -12.76 6.15 8.88
CA GLU A 39 -14.11 5.66 9.12
C GLU A 39 -15.18 6.71 8.84
N THR A 40 -14.96 7.94 9.27
CA THR A 40 -15.87 9.07 9.03
C THR A 40 -16.02 9.34 7.54
N ARG A 41 -14.91 9.40 6.80
CA ARG A 41 -14.92 9.59 5.34
C ARG A 41 -15.67 8.47 4.62
N VAL A 42 -15.46 7.22 5.02
CA VAL A 42 -16.18 6.07 4.44
C VAL A 42 -17.67 6.14 4.80
N THR A 43 -17.98 6.41 6.06
CA THR A 43 -19.36 6.47 6.55
C THR A 43 -20.19 7.53 5.81
N ALA A 44 -19.58 8.67 5.47
CA ALA A 44 -20.23 9.72 4.69
C ALA A 44 -20.69 9.28 3.30
N THR A 45 -20.14 8.17 2.77
CA THR A 45 -20.53 7.61 1.46
C THR A 45 -21.75 6.70 1.51
N TYR A 46 -22.24 6.36 2.71
CA TYR A 46 -23.42 5.51 2.86
C TYR A 46 -24.70 6.32 2.70
N ARG A 47 -25.64 5.81 1.90
CA ARG A 47 -26.98 6.42 1.77
C ARG A 47 -27.78 6.21 3.07
N GLN A 48 -28.61 7.19 3.40
CA GLN A 48 -29.57 7.04 4.48
C GLN A 48 -30.73 6.13 4.03
N GLY A 49 -31.15 5.21 4.92
CA GLY A 49 -32.24 4.27 4.68
C GLY A 49 -31.80 2.88 4.21
N GLY A 50 -32.72 1.92 4.29
CA GLY A 50 -32.49 0.53 3.94
C GLY A 50 -32.04 -0.35 5.12
N ARG A 51 -31.69 -1.63 4.82
CA ARG A 51 -31.17 -2.57 5.82
C ARG A 51 -29.89 -2.00 6.46
N PRO A 52 -29.72 -2.12 7.79
CA PRO A 52 -28.50 -1.69 8.47
C PRO A 52 -27.28 -2.31 7.81
N ALA A 53 -26.35 -1.46 7.36
CA ALA A 53 -25.11 -1.91 6.76
C ALA A 53 -24.11 -2.28 7.87
N CYS A 54 -23.20 -3.21 7.58
CA CYS A 54 -22.05 -3.45 8.44
C CYS A 54 -21.29 -2.12 8.64
N ARG A 55 -20.82 -1.87 9.86
CA ARG A 55 -20.10 -0.64 10.23
C ARG A 55 -18.87 -0.44 9.33
N ALA A 56 -18.70 0.78 8.82
CA ALA A 56 -17.59 1.12 7.93
C ALA A 56 -16.23 0.86 8.58
N GLY A 57 -16.11 1.15 9.87
CA GLY A 57 -14.88 0.90 10.63
C GLY A 57 -14.52 -0.58 10.74
N VAL A 58 -15.52 -1.45 10.94
CA VAL A 58 -15.30 -2.92 10.91
C VAL A 58 -14.76 -3.33 9.57
N LEU A 59 -15.42 -2.95 8.47
CA LEU A 59 -15.03 -3.35 7.12
C LEU A 59 -13.65 -2.78 6.71
N LEU A 60 -13.33 -1.55 7.12
CA LEU A 60 -12.00 -0.97 6.89
C LEU A 60 -10.91 -1.79 7.57
N ARG A 61 -11.11 -2.14 8.85
CA ARG A 61 -10.16 -2.98 9.59
C ARG A 61 -10.09 -4.40 9.04
N VAL A 62 -11.18 -4.97 8.55
CA VAL A 62 -11.19 -6.26 7.83
C VAL A 62 -10.29 -6.18 6.59
N MET A 63 -10.40 -5.12 5.78
CA MET A 63 -9.54 -4.93 4.61
C MET A 63 -8.05 -4.83 4.99
N ILE A 64 -7.72 -4.13 6.08
CA ILE A 64 -6.36 -4.05 6.60
C ILE A 64 -5.89 -5.45 7.06
N LEU A 65 -6.72 -6.17 7.81
CA LEU A 65 -6.43 -7.52 8.30
C LEU A 65 -6.14 -8.48 7.15
N GLN A 66 -6.95 -8.43 6.07
CA GLN A 66 -6.70 -9.23 4.87
C GLN A 66 -5.29 -9.03 4.31
N HIS A 67 -4.80 -7.79 4.27
CA HIS A 67 -3.48 -7.48 3.72
C HIS A 67 -2.35 -7.76 4.71
N LEU A 68 -2.59 -7.67 6.02
CA LEU A 68 -1.63 -8.08 7.05
C LEU A 68 -1.34 -9.58 7.02
N TYR A 69 -2.37 -10.39 6.76
CA TYR A 69 -2.30 -11.87 6.81
C TYR A 69 -2.41 -12.56 5.45
N GLY A 70 -2.55 -11.80 4.37
CA GLY A 70 -2.62 -12.35 3.01
C GLY A 70 -3.94 -13.08 2.69
N LEU A 71 -5.04 -12.79 3.39
CA LEU A 71 -6.31 -13.52 3.28
C LEU A 71 -7.12 -13.11 2.04
N SER A 72 -7.84 -14.07 1.47
CA SER A 72 -8.93 -13.83 0.50
C SER A 72 -10.20 -13.39 1.22
N ASP A 73 -11.25 -13.00 0.47
CA ASP A 73 -12.53 -12.60 1.07
C ASP A 73 -13.18 -13.76 1.85
N PRO A 74 -13.30 -14.99 1.32
CA PRO A 74 -13.80 -16.14 2.07
C PRO A 74 -12.93 -16.47 3.30
N GLN A 75 -11.60 -16.44 3.16
CA GLN A 75 -10.70 -16.69 4.29
C GLN A 75 -10.81 -15.63 5.38
N ALA A 76 -11.08 -14.35 5.03
CA ALA A 76 -11.29 -13.32 6.02
C ALA A 76 -12.57 -13.55 6.81
N GLU A 77 -13.66 -13.96 6.15
CA GLU A 77 -14.90 -14.36 6.80
C GLU A 77 -14.69 -15.53 7.76
N GLU A 78 -14.09 -16.63 7.28
CA GLU A 78 -13.76 -17.82 8.07
C GLU A 78 -12.91 -17.47 9.30
N GLN A 79 -11.81 -16.72 9.11
CA GLN A 79 -10.91 -16.37 10.20
C GLN A 79 -11.53 -15.38 11.20
N LEU A 80 -12.47 -14.55 10.77
CA LEU A 80 -13.22 -13.68 11.67
C LEU A 80 -14.22 -14.48 12.53
N GLN A 81 -14.77 -15.58 12.02
CA GLN A 81 -15.62 -16.47 12.80
C GLN A 81 -14.83 -17.24 13.86
N ASP A 82 -13.61 -17.66 13.53
CA ASP A 82 -12.80 -18.56 14.35
C ASP A 82 -11.91 -17.81 15.37
N ARG A 83 -11.42 -16.60 15.07
CA ARG A 83 -10.39 -15.91 15.85
C ARG A 83 -10.89 -14.70 16.62
N LEU A 84 -10.98 -14.84 17.94
CA LEU A 84 -11.32 -13.71 18.84
C LEU A 84 -10.37 -12.52 18.71
N SER A 85 -9.06 -12.74 18.46
CA SER A 85 -8.10 -11.65 18.26
C SER A 85 -8.40 -10.82 17.02
N PHE A 86 -8.97 -11.43 15.98
CA PHE A 86 -9.39 -10.74 14.76
C PHE A 86 -10.67 -9.96 15.01
N GLN A 87 -11.68 -10.57 15.66
CA GLN A 87 -12.93 -9.88 16.04
C GLN A 87 -12.62 -8.65 16.92
N LYS A 88 -11.73 -8.79 17.90
CA LYS A 88 -11.28 -7.69 18.76
C LYS A 88 -10.61 -6.57 17.94
N PHE A 89 -9.71 -6.90 17.02
CA PHE A 89 -9.03 -5.92 16.17
C PHE A 89 -10.00 -5.15 15.27
N VAL A 90 -10.96 -5.83 14.65
CA VAL A 90 -11.95 -5.19 13.79
C VAL A 90 -13.07 -4.50 14.59
N GLN A 91 -13.08 -4.63 15.90
CA GLN A 91 -14.10 -4.10 16.82
C GLN A 91 -15.50 -4.63 16.49
N LEU A 92 -15.59 -5.92 16.20
CA LEU A 92 -16.84 -6.62 15.98
C LEU A 92 -17.41 -7.02 17.36
N ASP A 93 -18.62 -6.59 17.64
CA ASP A 93 -19.31 -6.97 18.88
C ASP A 93 -19.85 -8.40 18.77
N THR A 94 -19.97 -9.10 19.89
CA THR A 94 -20.35 -10.53 19.90
C THR A 94 -21.74 -10.81 19.34
N HIS A 95 -22.63 -9.81 19.33
CA HIS A 95 -23.98 -9.89 18.77
C HIS A 95 -24.05 -9.46 17.30
N GLU A 96 -22.96 -8.92 16.75
CA GLU A 96 -22.92 -8.52 15.34
C GLU A 96 -22.55 -9.72 14.46
N ALA A 97 -23.21 -9.81 13.32
CA ALA A 97 -22.85 -10.82 12.32
C ALA A 97 -21.48 -10.51 11.69
N VAL A 98 -20.67 -11.53 11.53
CA VAL A 98 -19.42 -11.43 10.76
C VAL A 98 -19.76 -11.02 9.33
N PRO A 99 -19.04 -10.03 8.75
CA PRO A 99 -19.27 -9.64 7.35
C PRO A 99 -18.88 -10.78 6.41
N ASP A 100 -19.79 -11.14 5.50
CA ASP A 100 -19.58 -12.15 4.47
C ASP A 100 -18.64 -11.64 3.34
N GLU A 101 -18.14 -12.57 2.53
CA GLU A 101 -17.26 -12.28 1.40
C GLU A 101 -17.86 -11.25 0.42
N THR A 102 -19.19 -11.33 0.20
CA THR A 102 -19.91 -10.42 -0.70
C THR A 102 -19.93 -9.01 -0.15
N THR A 103 -20.14 -8.84 1.16
CA THR A 103 -20.09 -7.57 1.86
C THR A 103 -18.69 -6.96 1.78
N ILE A 104 -17.63 -7.76 1.99
CA ILE A 104 -16.24 -7.33 1.84
C ILE A 104 -15.96 -6.86 0.40
N CYS A 105 -16.40 -7.64 -0.59
CA CYS A 105 -16.24 -7.30 -2.00
C CYS A 105 -16.94 -6.00 -2.37
N ARG A 106 -18.21 -5.79 -1.94
CA ARG A 106 -18.98 -4.57 -2.18
C ARG A 106 -18.35 -3.36 -1.49
N PHE A 107 -17.82 -3.53 -0.30
CA PHE A 107 -17.10 -2.47 0.40
C PHE A 107 -15.85 -2.02 -0.36
N ARG A 108 -15.06 -2.95 -0.90
CA ARG A 108 -13.90 -2.66 -1.76
C ARG A 108 -14.30 -1.81 -2.96
N GLN A 109 -15.38 -2.16 -3.65
CA GLN A 109 -15.89 -1.37 -4.78
C GLN A 109 -16.31 0.04 -4.36
N ARG A 110 -16.91 0.18 -3.18
CA ARG A 110 -17.27 1.48 -2.62
C ARG A 110 -16.04 2.35 -2.36
N LEU A 111 -14.98 1.81 -1.75
CA LEU A 111 -13.73 2.55 -1.53
C LEU A 111 -13.14 3.10 -2.82
N ILE A 112 -13.24 2.33 -3.91
CA ILE A 112 -12.76 2.76 -5.23
C ILE A 112 -13.66 3.87 -5.78
N ALA A 113 -14.99 3.66 -5.76
CA ALA A 113 -15.96 4.59 -6.33
C ALA A 113 -15.92 5.98 -5.69
N CYS A 114 -15.55 6.09 -4.41
CA CYS A 114 -15.43 7.38 -3.71
C CYS A 114 -13.99 7.90 -3.60
N GLY A 115 -13.02 7.29 -4.30
CA GLY A 115 -11.63 7.77 -4.32
C GLY A 115 -10.86 7.62 -3.00
N LEU A 116 -11.46 7.00 -1.97
CA LEU A 116 -10.85 6.88 -0.64
C LEU A 116 -9.62 5.98 -0.62
N HIS A 117 -9.47 5.10 -1.61
CA HIS A 117 -8.33 4.22 -1.74
C HIS A 117 -7.00 5.00 -1.88
N GLU A 118 -7.01 6.20 -2.43
CA GLU A 118 -5.82 7.06 -2.54
C GLU A 118 -5.49 7.75 -1.21
N ALA A 119 -6.51 8.09 -0.42
CA ALA A 119 -6.35 8.84 0.82
C ALA A 119 -5.88 7.98 2.02
N LEU A 120 -6.15 6.67 2.03
CA LEU A 120 -5.91 5.81 3.20
C LEU A 120 -4.45 5.79 3.66
N LEU A 121 -3.50 5.70 2.73
CA LEU A 121 -2.08 5.71 3.07
C LEU A 121 -1.66 7.08 3.61
N GLY A 122 -2.16 8.16 3.03
CA GLY A 122 -1.91 9.54 3.49
C GLY A 122 -2.40 9.78 4.91
N LEU A 123 -3.61 9.33 5.25
CA LEU A 123 -4.19 9.47 6.59
C LEU A 123 -3.34 8.75 7.65
N LEU A 124 -2.85 7.54 7.35
CA LEU A 124 -1.92 6.83 8.23
C LEU A 124 -0.59 7.59 8.34
N ASN A 125 -0.03 8.01 7.22
CA ASN A 125 1.27 8.66 7.18
C ASN A 125 1.29 9.98 7.94
N THR A 126 0.20 10.76 7.92
CA THR A 126 0.05 11.97 8.73
C THR A 126 0.23 11.68 10.22
N GLN A 127 -0.37 10.60 10.73
CA GLN A 127 -0.19 10.19 12.13
C GLN A 127 1.23 9.73 12.43
N LEU A 128 1.86 8.98 11.51
CA LEU A 128 3.23 8.50 11.65
C LEU A 128 4.25 9.65 11.61
N GLU A 129 3.99 10.65 10.77
CA GLU A 129 4.79 11.87 10.66
C GLU A 129 4.69 12.73 11.93
N ALA A 130 3.49 12.98 12.43
CA ALA A 130 3.26 13.74 13.66
C ALA A 130 3.98 13.13 14.88
N ARG A 131 4.24 11.82 14.86
CA ARG A 131 4.96 11.08 15.90
C ARG A 131 6.45 10.87 15.58
N GLY A 132 6.97 11.47 14.52
CA GLY A 132 8.39 11.39 14.14
C GLY A 132 8.84 10.02 13.60
N PHE A 133 7.91 9.15 13.16
CA PHE A 133 8.26 7.87 12.53
C PHE A 133 8.59 8.01 11.05
N ILE A 134 8.03 9.00 10.36
CA ILE A 134 8.42 9.34 8.98
C ILE A 134 9.44 10.46 9.02
N VAL A 135 10.63 10.19 8.48
CA VAL A 135 11.76 11.13 8.43
C VAL A 135 11.96 11.60 7.01
N LYS A 136 11.94 12.91 6.78
CA LYS A 136 11.95 13.54 5.45
C LYS A 136 13.35 13.71 4.84
N ARG A 137 14.41 13.38 5.59
CA ARG A 137 15.82 13.56 5.16
C ARG A 137 16.15 12.82 3.88
N VAL A 138 15.78 11.55 3.81
CA VAL A 138 16.08 10.66 2.68
C VAL A 138 14.80 10.02 2.20
N THR A 139 14.49 10.21 0.92
CA THR A 139 13.39 9.49 0.26
C THR A 139 13.97 8.58 -0.82
N LEU A 140 13.56 7.33 -0.77
CA LEU A 140 13.92 6.29 -1.74
C LEU A 140 12.75 6.07 -2.67
N VAL A 141 13.00 6.08 -3.97
CA VAL A 141 11.97 5.83 -4.99
C VAL A 141 12.43 4.71 -5.91
N ASP A 142 11.58 3.73 -6.10
CA ASP A 142 11.85 2.61 -7.03
C ASP A 142 10.54 1.95 -7.48
N ALA A 143 10.62 1.06 -8.48
CA ALA A 143 9.50 0.34 -9.02
C ALA A 143 9.79 -1.15 -9.14
N THR A 144 8.73 -1.96 -9.02
CA THR A 144 8.81 -3.40 -9.23
C THR A 144 7.71 -3.91 -10.14
N LEU A 145 8.03 -4.87 -10.99
CA LEU A 145 7.05 -5.55 -11.83
C LEU A 145 6.20 -6.50 -10.99
N VAL A 146 4.89 -6.50 -11.28
CA VAL A 146 3.88 -7.37 -10.69
C VAL A 146 3.05 -7.98 -11.82
N GLU A 147 2.96 -9.30 -11.87
CA GLU A 147 2.24 -10.00 -12.94
C GLU A 147 0.73 -9.78 -12.85
N SER A 148 0.05 -9.73 -14.01
CA SER A 148 -1.41 -9.80 -14.05
C SER A 148 -1.90 -11.16 -13.54
N SER A 149 -3.13 -11.19 -12.98
CA SER A 149 -3.82 -12.43 -12.63
C SER A 149 -4.23 -13.25 -13.88
N ARG A 150 -4.18 -12.65 -15.05
CA ARG A 150 -4.49 -13.28 -16.34
C ARG A 150 -3.24 -13.51 -17.17
N LYS A 151 -3.29 -14.53 -18.01
CA LYS A 151 -2.24 -14.79 -19.00
C LYS A 151 -2.23 -13.69 -20.06
N ARG A 152 -1.06 -13.42 -20.62
CA ARG A 152 -0.92 -12.54 -21.77
C ARG A 152 -1.84 -13.01 -22.92
N PRO A 153 -2.60 -12.10 -23.56
CA PRO A 153 -3.35 -12.44 -24.75
C PRO A 153 -2.40 -12.85 -25.90
N ASP A 154 -2.85 -13.69 -26.80
CA ASP A 154 -2.16 -13.93 -28.05
C ASP A 154 -2.20 -12.67 -28.95
N ALA A 155 -1.42 -12.68 -30.03
CA ALA A 155 -1.31 -11.52 -30.91
C ALA A 155 -2.64 -11.13 -31.59
N GLN A 156 -3.49 -12.11 -31.87
CA GLN A 156 -4.79 -11.88 -32.49
C GLN A 156 -5.78 -11.28 -31.48
N ALA A 157 -5.91 -11.86 -30.29
CA ALA A 157 -6.76 -11.35 -29.22
C ALA A 157 -6.34 -9.92 -28.80
N ALA A 158 -5.04 -9.64 -28.80
CA ALA A 158 -4.53 -8.30 -28.49
C ALA A 158 -4.93 -7.25 -29.57
N ARG A 159 -4.85 -7.62 -30.85
CA ARG A 159 -5.26 -6.75 -31.98
C ARG A 159 -6.77 -6.49 -31.99
N GLU A 160 -7.56 -7.47 -31.61
CA GLU A 160 -9.02 -7.39 -31.58
C GLU A 160 -9.56 -6.75 -30.28
N GLY A 161 -8.69 -6.24 -29.40
CA GLY A 161 -9.08 -5.62 -28.12
C GLY A 161 -9.69 -6.59 -27.11
N ARG A 162 -9.52 -7.91 -27.30
CA ARG A 162 -10.02 -8.98 -26.42
C ARG A 162 -9.03 -9.35 -25.31
N ALA A 163 -8.22 -8.38 -24.88
CA ALA A 163 -7.31 -8.62 -23.76
C ALA A 163 -8.07 -8.92 -22.46
N PRO A 164 -7.76 -10.02 -21.76
CA PRO A 164 -8.46 -10.39 -20.53
C PRO A 164 -8.30 -9.37 -19.40
N ASP A 165 -7.27 -8.54 -19.47
CA ASP A 165 -6.94 -7.44 -18.56
C ASP A 165 -6.52 -6.23 -19.42
N ALA A 166 -7.46 -5.31 -19.65
CA ALA A 166 -7.27 -4.20 -20.58
C ALA A 166 -6.19 -3.20 -20.12
N ASP A 167 -5.97 -3.08 -18.82
CA ASP A 167 -5.00 -2.14 -18.24
C ASP A 167 -3.61 -2.76 -18.05
N ALA A 168 -3.49 -4.09 -18.19
CA ALA A 168 -2.20 -4.75 -18.13
C ALA A 168 -1.43 -4.57 -19.44
N SER A 169 -0.13 -4.37 -19.35
CA SER A 169 0.72 -4.25 -20.53
C SER A 169 1.91 -5.20 -20.48
N TYR A 170 2.55 -5.32 -21.63
CA TYR A 170 3.74 -6.16 -21.81
C TYR A 170 5.00 -5.32 -21.65
N THR A 171 5.99 -5.91 -20.95
CA THR A 171 7.35 -5.36 -20.90
C THR A 171 8.39 -6.49 -20.89
N ARG A 172 9.64 -6.17 -21.20
CA ARG A 172 10.76 -7.11 -21.19
C ARG A 172 11.85 -6.62 -20.25
N LYS A 173 12.30 -7.48 -19.34
CA LYS A 173 13.40 -7.21 -18.42
C LYS A 173 14.31 -8.43 -18.35
N TYR A 174 15.63 -8.25 -18.52
CA TYR A 174 16.62 -9.35 -18.48
C TYR A 174 16.23 -10.57 -19.32
N ASN A 175 15.84 -10.36 -20.60
CA ASN A 175 15.38 -11.39 -21.52
C ASN A 175 14.10 -12.15 -21.08
N GLN A 176 13.47 -11.77 -19.97
CA GLN A 176 12.18 -12.31 -19.54
C GLN A 176 11.06 -11.35 -19.91
N SER A 177 9.96 -11.96 -20.35
CA SER A 177 8.74 -11.23 -20.73
C SER A 177 7.79 -11.18 -19.54
N PHE A 178 7.25 -10.00 -19.26
CA PHE A 178 6.28 -9.77 -18.19
C PHE A 178 5.01 -9.18 -18.79
N TYR A 179 3.86 -9.69 -18.35
CA TYR A 179 2.55 -9.11 -18.64
C TYR A 179 1.88 -8.74 -17.33
N GLY A 180 1.53 -7.47 -17.14
CA GLY A 180 0.92 -7.02 -15.90
C GLY A 180 1.13 -5.54 -15.65
N TYR A 181 1.61 -5.22 -14.47
CA TYR A 181 1.68 -3.89 -13.90
C TYR A 181 3.06 -3.57 -13.32
N LYS A 182 3.25 -2.32 -12.99
CA LYS A 182 4.42 -1.84 -12.27
C LYS A 182 3.97 -1.09 -11.02
N ALA A 183 4.43 -1.55 -9.86
CA ALA A 183 4.19 -0.92 -8.59
C ALA A 183 5.35 0.02 -8.26
N HIS A 184 5.08 1.31 -8.17
CA HIS A 184 6.00 2.37 -7.81
C HIS A 184 5.81 2.70 -6.33
N VAL A 185 6.90 2.82 -5.60
CA VAL A 185 6.89 3.08 -4.16
C VAL A 185 7.90 4.16 -3.84
N SER A 186 7.51 5.13 -3.00
CA SER A 186 8.44 5.98 -2.28
C SER A 186 8.43 5.66 -0.79
N SER A 187 9.59 5.68 -0.16
CA SER A 187 9.73 5.40 1.27
C SER A 187 10.72 6.33 1.92
N ASP A 188 10.58 6.54 3.23
CA ASP A 188 11.66 7.15 3.99
C ASP A 188 12.86 6.19 4.11
N GLY A 189 14.07 6.75 4.14
CA GLY A 189 15.31 5.98 4.18
C GLY A 189 15.70 5.50 5.58
N GLU A 190 15.09 6.04 6.64
CA GLU A 190 15.51 5.77 8.02
C GLU A 190 14.70 4.60 8.61
N HIS A 191 13.39 4.73 8.65
CA HIS A 191 12.50 3.70 9.16
C HIS A 191 11.93 2.78 8.09
N GLN A 192 12.16 3.11 6.80
CA GLN A 192 11.67 2.36 5.63
C GLN A 192 10.14 2.26 5.58
N LEU A 193 9.44 3.30 6.03
CA LEU A 193 8.00 3.43 5.91
C LEU A 193 7.63 3.93 4.51
N ILE A 194 6.60 3.35 3.90
CA ILE A 194 6.12 3.73 2.58
C ILE A 194 5.41 5.08 2.69
N ARG A 195 5.88 6.09 1.94
CA ARG A 195 5.31 7.44 1.91
C ARG A 195 4.24 7.59 0.85
N ALA A 196 4.48 7.03 -0.33
CA ALA A 196 3.50 6.97 -1.41
C ALA A 196 3.64 5.68 -2.21
N ALA A 197 2.55 5.26 -2.84
CA ALA A 197 2.50 4.08 -3.68
C ALA A 197 1.53 4.29 -4.84
N ALA A 198 1.98 4.02 -6.07
CA ALA A 198 1.17 4.12 -7.27
C ALA A 198 1.38 2.89 -8.16
N ILE A 199 0.33 2.50 -8.88
CA ILE A 199 0.41 1.44 -9.86
C ILE A 199 0.26 2.01 -11.28
N SER A 200 1.02 1.46 -12.20
CA SER A 200 0.91 1.77 -13.63
C SER A 200 0.90 0.50 -14.47
N THR A 201 0.68 0.63 -15.76
CA THR A 201 0.91 -0.46 -16.70
C THR A 201 2.39 -0.86 -16.69
N ALA A 202 2.72 -2.13 -16.98
CA ALA A 202 4.11 -2.59 -16.93
C ALA A 202 5.03 -1.88 -17.93
N SER A 203 4.49 -1.34 -19.03
CA SER A 203 5.23 -0.59 -20.07
C SER A 203 5.49 0.87 -19.72
N GLN A 204 4.84 1.43 -18.68
CA GLN A 204 5.04 2.82 -18.26
C GLN A 204 6.50 3.09 -17.92
N TYR A 205 7.04 4.21 -18.40
CA TYR A 205 8.40 4.60 -18.12
C TYR A 205 8.56 5.15 -16.68
N ASP A 206 9.51 4.62 -15.92
CA ASP A 206 9.69 4.97 -14.50
C ASP A 206 10.01 6.46 -14.29
N GLY A 207 10.68 7.08 -15.26
CA GLY A 207 11.02 8.50 -15.22
C GLY A 207 9.82 9.44 -15.24
N GLU A 208 8.67 9.01 -15.76
CA GLU A 208 7.45 9.83 -15.80
C GLU A 208 6.66 9.79 -14.49
N VAL A 209 6.88 8.77 -13.68
CA VAL A 209 6.12 8.55 -12.44
C VAL A 209 6.76 9.21 -11.23
N LEU A 210 8.05 9.56 -11.28
CA LEU A 210 8.79 10.07 -10.13
C LEU A 210 8.07 11.24 -9.44
N ALA A 211 7.71 12.27 -10.19
CA ALA A 211 7.08 13.48 -9.65
C ALA A 211 5.70 13.22 -9.02
N HIS A 212 5.02 12.12 -9.38
CA HIS A 212 3.71 11.76 -8.82
C HIS A 212 3.81 11.04 -7.47
N ILE A 213 4.92 10.33 -7.23
CA ILE A 213 5.08 9.53 -6.01
C ILE A 213 6.15 10.08 -5.05
N ALA A 214 6.99 11.00 -5.53
CA ALA A 214 8.02 11.61 -4.72
C ALA A 214 7.42 12.73 -3.87
N PRO A 215 7.46 12.64 -2.53
CA PRO A 215 6.96 13.71 -1.67
C PRO A 215 7.81 14.97 -1.80
N ALA A 216 7.15 16.12 -2.05
CA ALA A 216 7.82 17.41 -2.29
C ALA A 216 8.55 17.98 -1.04
N ASP A 217 8.29 17.44 0.13
CA ASP A 217 8.90 17.80 1.41
C ASP A 217 10.17 17.00 1.76
N SER A 218 10.72 16.26 0.79
CA SER A 218 11.95 15.49 0.96
C SER A 218 13.20 16.36 0.86
N GLU A 219 14.24 16.13 1.68
CA GLU A 219 15.52 16.83 1.53
C GLU A 219 16.36 16.27 0.37
N VAL A 220 16.34 14.95 0.18
CA VAL A 220 17.03 14.28 -0.93
C VAL A 220 16.23 13.08 -1.42
N ILE A 221 16.18 12.89 -2.73
CA ILE A 221 15.50 11.75 -3.36
C ILE A 221 16.53 10.89 -4.11
N TYR A 222 16.57 9.61 -3.75
CA TYR A 222 17.35 8.60 -4.45
C TYR A 222 16.43 7.75 -5.33
N ALA A 223 16.77 7.66 -6.62
CA ALA A 223 16.03 6.87 -7.59
C ALA A 223 16.98 6.22 -8.62
N ASP A 224 16.46 5.29 -9.41
CA ASP A 224 17.25 4.64 -10.46
C ASP A 224 17.56 5.60 -11.62
N LYS A 225 18.57 5.24 -12.43
CA LYS A 225 18.98 5.98 -13.64
C LYS A 225 17.86 6.19 -14.67
N ALA A 226 16.81 5.37 -14.66
CA ALA A 226 15.62 5.60 -15.48
C ALA A 226 14.90 6.91 -15.13
N CYS A 227 15.04 7.39 -13.89
CA CYS A 227 14.47 8.65 -13.42
C CYS A 227 15.36 9.88 -13.75
N ASP A 228 16.56 9.69 -14.31
CA ASP A 228 17.47 10.79 -14.68
C ASP A 228 17.01 11.48 -15.97
N THR A 229 15.95 12.25 -15.88
CA THR A 229 15.36 13.03 -16.97
C THR A 229 15.48 14.53 -16.69
N LYS A 230 15.51 15.35 -17.75
CA LYS A 230 15.51 16.81 -17.62
C LYS A 230 14.30 17.32 -16.80
N ALA A 231 13.13 16.71 -17.00
CA ALA A 231 11.90 17.05 -16.29
C ALA A 231 12.04 16.79 -14.79
N ASN A 232 12.52 15.60 -14.38
CA ASN A 232 12.72 15.27 -12.97
C ASN A 232 13.79 16.13 -12.31
N GLN A 233 14.88 16.42 -13.01
CA GLN A 233 15.91 17.34 -12.51
C GLN A 233 15.37 18.78 -12.31
N ALA A 234 14.51 19.25 -13.23
CA ALA A 234 13.85 20.55 -13.09
C ALA A 234 12.87 20.55 -11.92
N TRP A 235 12.07 19.46 -11.78
CA TRP A 235 11.15 19.28 -10.67
C TRP A 235 11.87 19.29 -9.31
N LEU A 236 12.96 18.54 -9.16
CA LEU A 236 13.77 18.51 -7.94
C LEU A 236 14.31 19.91 -7.60
N ARG A 237 14.84 20.65 -8.59
CA ARG A 237 15.32 22.02 -8.37
C ARG A 237 14.22 22.98 -7.93
N ALA A 238 13.04 22.87 -8.57
CA ALA A 238 11.89 23.72 -8.23
C ALA A 238 11.40 23.53 -6.80
N HIS A 239 11.59 22.33 -6.21
CA HIS A 239 11.22 22.02 -4.83
C HIS A 239 12.40 22.11 -3.83
N GLY A 240 13.57 22.54 -4.27
CA GLY A 240 14.75 22.63 -3.40
C GLY A 240 15.31 21.27 -2.95
N ILE A 241 14.97 20.19 -3.64
CA ILE A 241 15.33 18.82 -3.27
C ILE A 241 16.69 18.46 -3.87
N ARG A 242 17.59 17.92 -3.05
CA ARG A 242 18.89 17.45 -3.52
C ARG A 242 18.73 16.21 -4.42
N ASN A 243 19.45 16.22 -5.57
CA ASN A 243 19.39 15.16 -6.55
C ASN A 243 20.24 13.94 -6.16
N GLY A 244 19.58 12.89 -5.67
CA GLY A 244 20.15 11.56 -5.41
C GLY A 244 19.96 10.55 -6.54
N ILE A 245 19.36 10.93 -7.68
CA ILE A 245 19.12 10.03 -8.81
C ILE A 245 20.48 9.53 -9.36
N LEU A 246 20.53 8.25 -9.74
CA LEU A 246 21.69 7.68 -10.41
C LEU A 246 21.84 8.32 -11.79
N LYS A 247 23.02 8.87 -12.09
CA LYS A 247 23.29 9.52 -13.37
C LYS A 247 23.29 8.48 -14.49
N LYS A 248 22.57 8.78 -15.59
CA LYS A 248 22.49 7.97 -16.80
C LYS A 248 23.53 8.42 -17.81
N GLU A 249 24.12 7.50 -18.57
CA GLU A 249 24.86 7.85 -19.79
C GLU A 249 23.95 8.51 -20.80
N ALA A 250 24.40 9.60 -21.37
CA ALA A 250 23.74 10.24 -22.50
C ALA A 250 24.32 9.74 -23.83
N HIS A 251 23.60 9.94 -24.93
CA HIS A 251 24.10 9.61 -26.26
C HIS A 251 25.44 10.34 -26.49
N HIS A 252 26.50 9.59 -26.77
CA HIS A 252 27.88 10.07 -26.93
C HIS A 252 28.60 10.64 -25.67
N ILE A 253 27.98 10.61 -24.48
CA ILE A 253 28.62 11.07 -23.24
C ILE A 253 28.71 9.89 -22.25
N ARG A 254 29.90 9.38 -22.06
CA ARG A 254 30.17 8.34 -21.04
C ARG A 254 30.25 8.98 -19.64
N LEU A 255 29.95 8.18 -18.63
CA LEU A 255 30.15 8.59 -17.24
C LEU A 255 31.65 8.73 -16.95
N THR A 256 32.01 9.80 -16.25
CA THR A 256 33.37 9.97 -15.72
C THR A 256 33.61 9.00 -14.56
N ALA A 257 34.87 8.75 -14.20
CA ALA A 257 35.21 7.95 -13.02
C ALA A 257 34.57 8.51 -11.73
N ALA A 258 34.47 9.83 -11.61
CA ALA A 258 33.79 10.51 -10.51
C ALA A 258 32.28 10.23 -10.51
N ASP A 259 31.62 10.25 -11.68
CA ASP A 259 30.19 9.91 -11.81
C ASP A 259 29.93 8.45 -11.41
N VAL A 260 30.80 7.54 -11.82
CA VAL A 260 30.71 6.11 -11.47
C VAL A 260 30.83 5.91 -9.97
N ALA A 261 31.85 6.53 -9.34
CA ALA A 261 32.04 6.47 -7.88
C ALA A 261 30.85 7.07 -7.11
N GLN A 262 30.29 8.19 -7.61
CA GLN A 262 29.11 8.79 -7.02
C GLN A 262 27.87 7.90 -7.17
N ASN A 263 27.65 7.29 -8.34
CA ASN A 263 26.59 6.34 -8.59
C ASN A 263 26.67 5.11 -7.67
N GLN A 264 27.87 4.61 -7.39
CA GLN A 264 28.07 3.52 -6.44
C GLN A 264 27.58 3.90 -5.03
N LYS A 265 27.96 5.09 -4.52
CA LYS A 265 27.50 5.60 -3.22
C LYS A 265 25.98 5.76 -3.20
N LYS A 266 25.38 6.37 -4.21
CA LYS A 266 23.92 6.55 -4.33
C LYS A 266 23.19 5.21 -4.38
N SER A 267 23.72 4.23 -5.10
CA SER A 267 23.17 2.87 -5.24
C SER A 267 23.10 2.14 -3.90
N LEU A 268 24.12 2.30 -3.02
CA LEU A 268 24.12 1.70 -1.69
C LEU A 268 22.94 2.21 -0.84
N VAL A 269 22.65 3.50 -0.91
CA VAL A 269 21.48 4.09 -0.20
C VAL A 269 20.18 3.60 -0.82
N ARG A 270 20.03 3.69 -2.16
CA ARG A 270 18.82 3.27 -2.87
C ARG A 270 18.44 1.81 -2.62
N ARG A 271 19.45 0.92 -2.55
CA ARG A 271 19.23 -0.52 -2.38
C ARG A 271 18.39 -0.89 -1.15
N GLN A 272 18.26 -0.01 -0.17
CA GLN A 272 17.43 -0.26 1.01
C GLN A 272 15.94 -0.47 0.66
N ILE A 273 15.43 0.14 -0.43
CA ILE A 273 14.03 -0.04 -0.87
C ILE A 273 13.74 -1.47 -1.34
N GLU A 274 14.77 -2.22 -1.76
CA GLU A 274 14.62 -3.62 -2.17
C GLU A 274 14.06 -4.50 -1.04
N ARG A 275 14.31 -4.14 0.23
CA ARG A 275 13.73 -4.81 1.41
C ARG A 275 12.22 -4.66 1.47
N ILE A 276 11.69 -3.50 1.08
CA ILE A 276 10.25 -3.25 1.02
C ILE A 276 9.64 -4.16 -0.04
N PHE A 277 10.20 -4.19 -1.25
CA PHE A 277 9.72 -5.07 -2.32
C PHE A 277 9.84 -6.55 -1.97
N ALA A 278 10.93 -6.95 -1.31
CA ALA A 278 11.09 -8.31 -0.82
C ALA A 278 9.98 -8.67 0.19
N HIS A 279 9.64 -7.75 1.10
CA HIS A 279 8.55 -7.94 2.04
C HIS A 279 7.20 -8.07 1.34
N LEU A 280 6.87 -7.13 0.44
CA LEU A 280 5.62 -7.16 -0.33
C LEU A 280 5.49 -8.47 -1.12
N LYS A 281 6.55 -8.91 -1.79
CA LYS A 281 6.54 -10.13 -2.62
C LYS A 281 6.54 -11.42 -1.81
N LYS A 282 7.26 -11.48 -0.69
CA LYS A 282 7.40 -12.70 0.12
C LYS A 282 6.24 -12.86 1.12
N TRP A 283 5.92 -11.81 1.86
CA TRP A 283 5.00 -11.91 3.00
C TRP A 283 3.57 -11.46 2.66
N GLN A 284 3.41 -10.58 1.66
CA GLN A 284 2.08 -10.15 1.21
C GLN A 284 1.71 -10.74 -0.16
N HIS A 285 2.50 -11.71 -0.66
CA HIS A 285 2.25 -12.44 -1.91
C HIS A 285 2.08 -11.55 -3.14
N TYR A 286 2.74 -10.37 -3.17
CA TYR A 286 2.58 -9.36 -4.22
C TYR A 286 3.52 -9.58 -5.42
N ARG A 287 3.63 -10.85 -5.90
CA ARG A 287 4.26 -11.19 -7.18
C ARG A 287 3.29 -11.09 -8.34
N ARG A 288 2.00 -11.27 -8.03
CA ARG A 288 0.87 -11.22 -8.97
C ARG A 288 -0.25 -10.45 -8.32
N VAL A 289 -0.92 -9.58 -9.11
CA VAL A 289 -2.11 -8.85 -8.64
C VAL A 289 -3.31 -9.79 -8.49
N ARG A 290 -4.22 -9.46 -7.58
CA ARG A 290 -5.45 -10.23 -7.35
C ARG A 290 -6.57 -9.83 -8.31
N TYR A 291 -6.57 -8.59 -8.77
CA TYR A 291 -7.70 -7.98 -9.49
C TYR A 291 -7.32 -7.62 -10.93
N LEU A 292 -8.34 -7.33 -11.73
CA LEU A 292 -8.20 -6.77 -13.07
C LEU A 292 -8.43 -5.26 -13.01
N GLY A 293 -7.67 -4.53 -13.79
CA GLY A 293 -7.78 -3.08 -13.92
C GLY A 293 -6.96 -2.28 -12.91
N LEU A 294 -6.58 -1.05 -13.29
CA LEU A 294 -5.71 -0.18 -12.50
C LEU A 294 -6.33 0.21 -11.16
N ALA A 295 -7.59 0.62 -11.12
CA ALA A 295 -8.23 1.14 -9.91
C ALA A 295 -8.29 0.11 -8.77
N LYS A 296 -8.63 -1.16 -9.07
CA LYS A 296 -8.67 -2.23 -8.06
C LYS A 296 -7.29 -2.60 -7.57
N ASN A 297 -6.31 -2.60 -8.47
CA ASN A 297 -4.92 -2.90 -8.14
C ASN A 297 -4.23 -1.73 -7.42
N GLN A 298 -4.66 -0.47 -7.67
CA GLN A 298 -4.24 0.69 -6.87
C GLN A 298 -4.70 0.54 -5.42
N LEU A 299 -5.97 0.20 -5.20
CA LEU A 299 -6.47 -0.07 -3.85
C LEU A 299 -5.70 -1.23 -3.18
N GLU A 300 -5.44 -2.32 -3.91
CA GLU A 300 -4.64 -3.44 -3.39
C GLU A 300 -3.25 -2.98 -2.94
N LEU A 301 -2.55 -2.21 -3.78
CA LEU A 301 -1.23 -1.68 -3.46
C LEU A 301 -1.26 -0.72 -2.26
N THR A 302 -2.25 0.17 -2.21
CA THR A 302 -2.45 1.09 -1.08
C THR A 302 -2.65 0.33 0.23
N LEU A 303 -3.53 -0.68 0.25
CA LEU A 303 -3.78 -1.49 1.45
C LEU A 303 -2.57 -2.33 1.86
N LYS A 304 -1.79 -2.83 0.89
CA LYS A 304 -0.50 -3.51 1.17
C LYS A 304 0.52 -2.53 1.78
N ALA A 305 0.58 -1.30 1.28
CA ALA A 305 1.46 -0.26 1.85
C ALA A 305 1.03 0.11 3.28
N VAL A 306 -0.28 0.28 3.53
CA VAL A 306 -0.84 0.50 4.87
C VAL A 306 -0.47 -0.67 5.79
N ALA A 307 -0.74 -1.91 5.40
CA ALA A 307 -0.43 -3.10 6.19
C ALA A 307 1.08 -3.23 6.46
N TYR A 308 1.92 -2.91 5.48
CA TYR A 308 3.37 -2.88 5.63
C TYR A 308 3.79 -1.86 6.70
N ASN A 309 3.30 -0.62 6.59
CA ASN A 309 3.62 0.47 7.53
C ASN A 309 3.16 0.14 8.95
N LEU A 310 1.96 -0.42 9.12
CA LEU A 310 1.42 -0.84 10.41
C LEU A 310 2.28 -1.92 11.06
N LYS A 311 2.68 -2.93 10.30
CA LYS A 311 3.55 -4.01 10.79
C LYS A 311 4.95 -3.47 11.12
N ARG A 312 5.47 -2.55 10.30
CA ARG A 312 6.77 -1.92 10.53
C ARG A 312 6.75 -1.05 11.79
N LEU A 313 5.68 -0.25 11.98
CA LEU A 313 5.45 0.53 13.20
C LEU A 313 5.47 -0.34 14.44
N ALA A 314 4.72 -1.45 14.44
CA ALA A 314 4.70 -2.37 15.58
C ALA A 314 6.11 -2.88 15.91
N GLY A 315 6.90 -3.29 14.91
CA GLY A 315 8.28 -3.74 15.12
C GLY A 315 9.21 -2.64 15.64
N ILE A 316 9.07 -1.38 15.16
CA ILE A 316 9.86 -0.24 15.68
C ILE A 316 9.54 0.01 17.15
N LEU A 317 8.27 -0.05 17.53
CA LEU A 317 7.83 0.18 18.90
C LEU A 317 8.27 -0.95 19.85
N GLU A 318 8.29 -2.19 19.39
CA GLU A 318 8.84 -3.31 20.15
C GLU A 318 10.34 -3.13 20.42
N MET A 319 11.12 -2.73 19.41
CA MET A 319 12.55 -2.46 19.55
C MET A 319 12.87 -1.29 20.51
N ARG A 320 11.98 -0.28 20.59
CA ARG A 320 12.16 0.85 21.53
C ARG A 320 11.82 0.51 22.98
N ARG A 321 11.13 -0.61 23.21
CA ARG A 321 10.74 -1.08 24.56
C ARG A 321 11.72 -2.10 25.14
N ALA A 322 12.48 -2.77 24.24
CA ALA A 322 13.53 -3.71 24.63
C ALA A 322 14.84 -2.96 24.96
#